data_393d80db719964bdd7ea509df1fe6ad4
#
_entry.id   393d80db719964bdd7ea509df1fe6ad4
#
_cell.length_a   1.000
_cell.length_b   1.000
_cell.length_c   1.000
_cell.angle_alpha   90.00
_cell.angle_beta   90.00
_cell.angle_gamma   90.00
#
_symmetry.space_group_name_H-M   'P 1'
#
loop_
_entity.id
_entity.type
_entity.pdbx_description
1 polymer ?
#
loop_
_entity_poly.entity_id
_entity_poly.type
_entity_poly.pdbx_seq_one_letter_code
_entity_poly.pdbx_strand_id
1 'polypeptide(L)'
;MKKLIMGAALTLLAGGAQAADDVTLQLKWVTQAQFAGYYVAAAKGCYEEEGLNVTILPGGPDIAPSQVIAGGGADVVVDWMPSALAAREKGLPLVNIAQPFASSGMMLTCLAETGIKAPADFADKTLGVWFYGNEYPFLSWMSQLGLATDGSAGGVTVLKQGFNVDPLLQKQAACISTMTYNEYWQVIDAGITPEQLVTFKYQDMGVATLEDGLYVLEDKLADPAFAERMVKFVRASMKGWKYAEANPDEAAMIVLDNDTTGAQTEVHQKRMMGEVAKLTAGSNGALDVAAAEKTVATLMAGGSDPVITAAPTGAWTSAITDLALQ
;
A
#
# COMPACT_ATOMS: atom_id res chain seq x y z
N MET A 1 52.88 -56.30 27.70
CA MET A 1 51.64 -56.07 26.90
C MET A 1 51.14 -54.65 27.23
N LYS A 2 51.40 -53.67 26.31
CA LYS A 2 50.96 -52.27 26.49
C LYS A 2 49.67 -52.13 25.71
N LYS A 3 48.58 -51.76 26.39
CA LYS A 3 47.30 -51.43 25.75
C LYS A 3 47.32 -49.97 25.34
N LEU A 4 47.23 -49.70 24.04
CA LEU A 4 46.94 -48.37 23.49
C LEU A 4 45.44 -48.10 23.67
N ILE A 5 45.10 -47.02 24.33
CA ILE A 5 43.77 -46.47 24.37
C ILE A 5 43.72 -45.37 23.30
N MET A 6 42.94 -45.63 22.25
CA MET A 6 42.70 -44.68 21.15
C MET A 6 41.50 -43.81 21.55
N GLY A 7 41.77 -42.57 21.94
CA GLY A 7 40.72 -41.57 22.26
C GLY A 7 40.13 -41.00 20.99
N ALA A 8 38.86 -41.23 20.73
CA ALA A 8 38.14 -40.57 19.65
C ALA A 8 37.75 -39.14 20.12
N ALA A 9 38.34 -38.14 19.50
CA ALA A 9 37.97 -36.74 19.66
C ALA A 9 36.66 -36.49 18.88
N LEU A 10 35.54 -36.28 19.57
CA LEU A 10 34.29 -35.80 19.00
C LEU A 10 34.45 -34.28 18.80
N THR A 11 34.66 -33.85 17.55
CA THR A 11 34.57 -32.45 17.17
C THR A 11 33.09 -32.06 17.12
N LEU A 12 32.59 -31.39 18.15
CA LEU A 12 31.33 -30.68 18.13
C LEU A 12 31.48 -29.48 17.16
N LEU A 13 30.89 -29.58 15.98
CA LEU A 13 30.61 -28.43 15.13
C LEU A 13 29.54 -27.61 15.82
N ALA A 14 29.96 -26.57 16.56
CA ALA A 14 29.07 -25.51 16.99
C ALA A 14 28.67 -24.74 15.75
N GLY A 15 27.53 -25.09 15.17
CA GLY A 15 26.84 -24.21 14.21
C GLY A 15 26.51 -22.92 14.96
N GLY A 16 27.26 -21.85 14.67
CA GLY A 16 26.93 -20.52 15.17
C GLY A 16 25.55 -20.18 14.66
N ALA A 17 24.56 -20.00 15.54
CA ALA A 17 23.31 -19.38 15.18
C ALA A 17 23.66 -17.98 14.67
N GLN A 18 23.50 -17.75 13.37
CA GLN A 18 23.64 -16.43 12.77
C GLN A 18 22.49 -15.58 13.36
N ALA A 19 22.81 -14.40 13.89
CA ALA A 19 21.78 -13.49 14.34
C ALA A 19 20.87 -13.14 13.15
N ALA A 20 19.56 -13.10 13.40
CA ALA A 20 18.61 -12.71 12.39
C ALA A 20 18.86 -11.25 11.96
N ASP A 21 18.70 -10.96 10.68
CA ASP A 21 18.82 -9.61 10.14
C ASP A 21 17.55 -8.81 10.46
N ASP A 22 17.70 -7.66 11.09
CA ASP A 22 16.58 -6.76 11.38
C ASP A 22 16.09 -6.07 10.10
N VAL A 23 14.77 -5.99 9.93
CA VAL A 23 14.08 -5.23 8.88
C VAL A 23 12.91 -4.48 9.48
N THR A 24 12.84 -3.18 9.24
CA THR A 24 11.68 -2.35 9.64
C THR A 24 10.85 -2.01 8.42
N LEU A 25 9.58 -2.49 8.43
CA LEU A 25 8.56 -2.19 7.43
C LEU A 25 7.64 -1.10 7.96
N GLN A 26 7.55 0.05 7.28
CA GLN A 26 6.52 1.06 7.52
C GLN A 26 5.32 0.82 6.60
N LEU A 27 4.15 0.62 7.18
CA LEU A 27 2.89 0.54 6.42
C LEU A 27 2.41 1.93 6.01
N LYS A 28 1.63 1.97 4.94
CA LYS A 28 1.02 3.22 4.45
C LYS A 28 -0.15 3.70 5.31
N TRP A 29 -0.91 2.78 5.89
CA TRP A 29 -2.13 3.07 6.63
C TRP A 29 -2.15 2.33 7.96
N VAL A 30 -3.22 2.52 8.76
CA VAL A 30 -3.43 1.81 10.03
C VAL A 30 -3.44 0.29 9.83
N THR A 31 -3.20 -0.45 10.90
CA THR A 31 -3.29 -1.92 10.90
C THR A 31 -4.67 -2.37 10.46
N GLN A 32 -4.75 -3.03 9.33
CA GLN A 32 -5.99 -3.56 8.75
C GLN A 32 -5.68 -4.62 7.69
N ALA A 33 -6.68 -5.38 7.24
CA ALA A 33 -6.51 -6.50 6.30
C ALA A 33 -5.90 -6.12 4.94
N GLN A 34 -5.86 -4.83 4.60
CA GLN A 34 -5.06 -4.29 3.50
C GLN A 34 -3.59 -4.74 3.53
N PHE A 35 -3.06 -5.02 4.72
CA PHE A 35 -1.66 -5.41 4.91
C PHE A 35 -1.51 -6.85 5.41
N ALA A 36 -2.56 -7.66 5.27
CA ALA A 36 -2.63 -9.01 5.83
C ALA A 36 -1.44 -9.88 5.46
N GLY A 37 -0.93 -9.79 4.23
CA GLY A 37 0.20 -10.62 3.78
C GLY A 37 1.44 -10.47 4.65
N TYR A 38 1.74 -9.25 5.13
CA TYR A 38 2.90 -8.99 5.98
C TYR A 38 2.72 -9.53 7.40
N TYR A 39 1.53 -9.32 7.99
CA TYR A 39 1.20 -9.85 9.31
C TYR A 39 1.13 -11.38 9.31
N VAL A 40 0.59 -11.97 8.25
CA VAL A 40 0.57 -13.43 8.05
C VAL A 40 1.99 -13.97 7.89
N ALA A 41 2.86 -13.30 7.12
CA ALA A 41 4.25 -13.72 6.98
C ALA A 41 4.97 -13.74 8.33
N ALA A 42 4.72 -12.76 9.20
CA ALA A 42 5.25 -12.71 10.55
C ALA A 42 4.65 -13.83 11.42
N ALA A 43 3.32 -13.94 11.48
CA ALA A 43 2.63 -14.92 12.35
C ALA A 43 2.90 -16.38 11.95
N LYS A 44 3.18 -16.65 10.67
CA LYS A 44 3.49 -17.99 10.16
C LYS A 44 4.99 -18.31 10.15
N GLY A 45 5.84 -17.42 10.67
CA GLY A 45 7.27 -17.63 10.73
C GLY A 45 8.00 -17.52 9.38
N CYS A 46 7.35 -16.99 8.32
CA CYS A 46 7.97 -16.90 7.00
C CYS A 46 9.22 -16.00 7.00
N TYR A 47 9.23 -14.94 7.81
CA TYR A 47 10.41 -14.09 7.97
C TYR A 47 11.53 -14.79 8.73
N GLU A 48 11.20 -15.51 9.79
CA GLU A 48 12.15 -16.29 10.60
C GLU A 48 12.82 -17.41 9.79
N GLU A 49 12.06 -18.07 8.89
CA GLU A 49 12.59 -19.07 7.95
C GLU A 49 13.67 -18.49 7.02
N GLU A 50 13.57 -17.20 6.68
CA GLU A 50 14.56 -16.48 5.86
C GLU A 50 15.66 -15.83 6.73
N GLY A 51 15.65 -16.03 8.05
CA GLY A 51 16.61 -15.43 8.98
C GLY A 51 16.40 -13.94 9.22
N LEU A 52 15.16 -13.46 9.10
CA LEU A 52 14.79 -12.05 9.31
C LEU A 52 14.01 -11.87 10.61
N ASN A 53 14.29 -10.76 11.28
CA ASN A 53 13.48 -10.23 12.38
C ASN A 53 12.76 -8.96 11.87
N VAL A 54 11.46 -9.07 11.54
CA VAL A 54 10.71 -8.00 10.90
C VAL A 54 9.86 -7.25 11.91
N THR A 55 10.08 -5.93 12.01
CA THR A 55 9.22 -5.03 12.76
C THR A 55 8.26 -4.32 11.79
N ILE A 56 6.95 -4.45 12.01
CA ILE A 56 5.92 -3.81 11.20
C ILE A 56 5.41 -2.58 11.95
N LEU A 57 5.60 -1.40 11.39
CA LEU A 57 5.13 -0.13 11.93
C LEU A 57 3.82 0.26 11.24
N PRO A 58 2.74 0.51 11.99
CA PRO A 58 1.50 1.00 11.40
C PRO A 58 1.68 2.40 10.85
N GLY A 59 0.95 2.71 9.78
CA GLY A 59 0.82 4.04 9.22
C GLY A 59 -0.43 4.76 9.74
N GLY A 60 -0.94 5.71 8.95
CA GLY A 60 -2.15 6.46 9.27
C GLY A 60 -2.36 7.69 8.40
N PRO A 61 -3.47 8.41 8.60
CA PRO A 61 -3.84 9.55 7.76
C PRO A 61 -2.90 10.76 7.86
N ASP A 62 -2.02 10.78 8.86
CA ASP A 62 -1.04 11.86 9.10
C ASP A 62 0.42 11.38 9.01
N ILE A 63 0.64 10.16 8.48
CA ILE A 63 1.97 9.57 8.31
C ILE A 63 2.26 9.43 6.81
N ALA A 64 3.35 10.06 6.37
CA ALA A 64 3.88 9.90 5.02
C ALA A 64 5.02 8.87 5.05
N PRO A 65 4.85 7.65 4.46
CA PRO A 65 5.91 6.63 4.46
C PRO A 65 7.23 7.12 3.87
N SER A 66 7.15 7.97 2.85
CA SER A 66 8.30 8.62 2.23
C SER A 66 9.14 9.46 3.20
N GLN A 67 8.50 10.14 4.16
CA GLN A 67 9.21 10.90 5.20
C GLN A 67 9.82 9.98 6.26
N VAL A 68 9.15 8.89 6.59
CA VAL A 68 9.67 7.92 7.57
C VAL A 68 10.95 7.27 7.06
N ILE A 69 10.97 6.80 5.80
CA ILE A 69 12.16 6.17 5.23
C ILE A 69 13.28 7.19 4.98
N ALA A 70 12.96 8.42 4.56
CA ALA A 70 13.93 9.50 4.41
C ALA A 70 14.63 9.84 5.72
N GLY A 71 13.90 9.77 6.85
CA GLY A 71 14.42 9.97 8.20
C GLY A 71 15.16 8.76 8.79
N GLY A 72 15.27 7.65 8.06
CA GLY A 72 15.90 6.41 8.53
C GLY A 72 15.04 5.62 9.53
N GLY A 73 13.73 5.89 9.59
CA GLY A 73 12.79 5.21 10.48
C GLY A 73 12.33 3.84 9.96
N ALA A 74 12.61 3.51 8.71
CA ALA A 74 12.28 2.22 8.10
C ALA A 74 13.30 1.84 7.04
N ASP A 75 13.45 0.54 6.79
CA ASP A 75 14.27 -0.02 5.70
C ASP A 75 13.47 -0.14 4.41
N VAL A 76 12.19 -0.45 4.53
CA VAL A 76 11.25 -0.63 3.44
C VAL A 76 9.89 -0.03 3.82
N VAL A 77 9.18 0.52 2.84
CA VAL A 77 7.86 1.11 3.07
C VAL A 77 6.83 0.55 2.08
N VAL A 78 5.60 0.39 2.54
CA VAL A 78 4.44 0.27 1.65
C VAL A 78 4.00 1.68 1.28
N ASP A 79 3.95 1.98 -0.01
CA ASP A 79 3.45 3.27 -0.50
C ASP A 79 2.74 3.09 -1.84
N TRP A 80 1.96 4.10 -2.23
CA TRP A 80 1.38 4.17 -3.56
C TRP A 80 2.38 4.73 -4.56
N MET A 81 2.38 4.20 -5.78
CA MET A 81 3.32 4.65 -6.81
C MET A 81 3.25 6.17 -7.07
N PRO A 82 2.06 6.83 -7.10
CA PRO A 82 1.99 8.29 -7.21
C PRO A 82 2.79 9.04 -6.15
N SER A 83 2.68 8.61 -4.88
CA SER A 83 3.42 9.20 -3.77
C SER A 83 4.93 9.00 -3.93
N ALA A 84 5.34 7.77 -4.27
CA ALA A 84 6.75 7.44 -4.45
C ALA A 84 7.38 8.21 -5.62
N LEU A 85 6.64 8.36 -6.75
CA LEU A 85 7.12 9.11 -7.91
C LEU A 85 7.21 10.62 -7.63
N ALA A 86 6.21 11.19 -6.96
CA ALA A 86 6.25 12.59 -6.54
C ALA A 86 7.39 12.88 -5.55
N ALA A 87 7.67 11.94 -4.63
CA ALA A 87 8.82 12.03 -3.74
C ALA A 87 10.15 11.94 -4.50
N ARG A 88 10.24 11.03 -5.49
CA ARG A 88 11.43 10.87 -6.34
C ARG A 88 11.71 12.13 -7.16
N GLU A 89 10.71 12.77 -7.75
CA GLU A 89 10.87 14.03 -8.47
C GLU A 89 11.41 15.15 -7.56
N LYS A 90 11.04 15.12 -6.26
CA LYS A 90 11.52 16.05 -5.24
C LYS A 90 12.90 15.68 -4.66
N GLY A 91 13.57 14.67 -5.21
CA GLY A 91 14.93 14.29 -4.85
C GLY A 91 15.04 13.15 -3.81
N LEU A 92 13.95 12.50 -3.42
CA LEU A 92 13.97 11.29 -2.59
C LEU A 92 13.92 10.05 -3.49
N PRO A 93 15.04 9.36 -3.77
CA PRO A 93 15.12 8.33 -4.80
C PRO A 93 14.52 7.00 -4.33
N LEU A 94 13.19 6.95 -4.20
CA LEU A 94 12.45 5.72 -3.91
C LEU A 94 12.43 4.80 -5.13
N VAL A 95 12.64 3.50 -4.91
CA VAL A 95 12.63 2.44 -5.94
C VAL A 95 11.60 1.39 -5.54
N ASN A 96 10.66 1.08 -6.45
CA ASN A 96 9.76 -0.06 -6.28
C ASN A 96 10.57 -1.36 -6.45
N ILE A 97 10.48 -2.24 -5.46
CA ILE A 97 11.16 -3.54 -5.45
C ILE A 97 10.20 -4.73 -5.48
N ALA A 98 8.90 -4.51 -5.25
CA ALA A 98 7.84 -5.50 -5.42
C ALA A 98 6.47 -4.81 -5.44
N GLN A 99 5.50 -5.45 -6.10
CA GLN A 99 4.15 -4.93 -6.30
C GLN A 99 3.09 -6.00 -6.00
N PRO A 100 2.70 -6.21 -4.72
CA PRO A 100 1.68 -7.19 -4.37
C PRO A 100 0.30 -6.87 -4.94
N PHE A 101 -0.09 -5.59 -4.98
CA PHE A 101 -1.39 -5.16 -5.52
C PHE A 101 -1.31 -5.01 -7.05
N ALA A 102 -2.13 -5.80 -7.77
CA ALA A 102 -2.19 -5.78 -9.23
C ALA A 102 -3.18 -4.75 -9.78
N SER A 103 -4.12 -4.26 -8.96
CA SER A 103 -5.16 -3.32 -9.38
C SER A 103 -5.51 -2.32 -8.26
N SER A 104 -6.12 -1.19 -8.66
CA SER A 104 -6.53 -0.13 -7.75
C SER A 104 -7.88 -0.44 -7.10
N GLY A 105 -7.97 -0.22 -5.81
CA GLY A 105 -9.22 -0.23 -5.06
C GLY A 105 -9.83 1.17 -4.86
N MET A 106 -9.18 2.22 -5.34
CA MET A 106 -9.59 3.59 -5.08
C MET A 106 -10.86 4.00 -5.84
N MET A 107 -11.75 4.71 -5.17
CA MET A 107 -12.94 5.32 -5.77
C MET A 107 -13.36 6.59 -5.04
N LEU A 108 -14.19 7.41 -5.71
CA LEU A 108 -15.01 8.42 -5.05
C LEU A 108 -16.40 7.85 -4.82
N THR A 109 -16.89 7.94 -3.58
CA THR A 109 -18.24 7.57 -3.18
C THR A 109 -19.03 8.83 -2.84
N CYS A 110 -20.11 9.06 -3.56
CA CYS A 110 -20.94 10.25 -3.47
C CYS A 110 -22.34 9.90 -2.97
N LEU A 111 -23.01 10.80 -2.25
CA LEU A 111 -24.44 10.67 -1.96
C LEU A 111 -25.26 10.97 -3.22
N ALA A 112 -26.18 10.08 -3.61
CA ALA A 112 -27.02 10.25 -4.80
C ALA A 112 -27.89 11.52 -4.73
N GLU A 113 -28.29 11.93 -3.52
CA GLU A 113 -29.07 13.14 -3.28
C GLU A 113 -28.35 14.45 -3.68
N THR A 114 -27.02 14.41 -3.85
CA THR A 114 -26.23 15.56 -4.30
C THR A 114 -26.43 15.88 -5.77
N GLY A 115 -27.10 15.00 -6.52
CA GLY A 115 -27.35 15.12 -7.94
C GLY A 115 -26.17 14.78 -8.84
N ILE A 116 -25.02 14.37 -8.27
CA ILE A 116 -23.83 13.95 -9.02
C ILE A 116 -24.14 12.61 -9.73
N LYS A 117 -23.94 12.60 -11.07
CA LYS A 117 -24.15 11.41 -11.93
C LYS A 117 -22.94 11.11 -12.79
N ALA A 118 -22.09 12.10 -13.02
CA ALA A 118 -20.91 12.02 -13.87
C ALA A 118 -19.78 12.87 -13.26
N PRO A 119 -18.51 12.63 -13.64
CA PRO A 119 -17.39 13.44 -13.15
C PRO A 119 -17.51 14.95 -13.45
N ALA A 120 -18.20 15.34 -14.52
CA ALA A 120 -18.47 16.74 -14.83
C ALA A 120 -19.32 17.46 -13.75
N ASP A 121 -20.08 16.70 -12.93
CA ASP A 121 -20.94 17.24 -11.88
C ASP A 121 -20.17 17.54 -10.59
N PHE A 122 -18.86 17.29 -10.54
CA PHE A 122 -18.00 17.62 -9.39
C PHE A 122 -17.77 19.14 -9.23
N ALA A 123 -17.97 19.93 -10.30
CA ALA A 123 -17.82 21.38 -10.24
C ALA A 123 -18.64 21.98 -9.09
N ASP A 124 -18.03 22.92 -8.37
CA ASP A 124 -18.62 23.61 -7.19
C ASP A 124 -19.02 22.67 -6.03
N LYS A 125 -18.51 21.45 -5.98
CA LYS A 125 -18.75 20.50 -4.88
C LYS A 125 -17.56 20.44 -3.92
N THR A 126 -17.87 20.08 -2.67
CA THR A 126 -16.84 19.70 -1.69
C THR A 126 -16.61 18.21 -1.76
N LEU A 127 -15.34 17.80 -1.94
CA LEU A 127 -14.93 16.41 -2.05
C LEU A 127 -13.90 16.10 -0.94
N GLY A 128 -14.14 15.03 -0.19
CA GLY A 128 -13.23 14.53 0.82
C GLY A 128 -12.06 13.77 0.20
N VAL A 129 -10.85 14.13 0.57
CA VAL A 129 -9.61 13.59 0.01
C VAL A 129 -8.60 13.32 1.12
N TRP A 130 -7.94 12.18 1.08
CA TRP A 130 -6.80 11.91 1.94
C TRP A 130 -5.58 12.69 1.46
N PHE A 131 -4.67 12.99 2.40
CA PHE A 131 -3.42 13.71 2.15
C PHE A 131 -2.19 12.83 2.43
N TYR A 132 -1.02 13.43 2.49
CA TYR A 132 0.28 12.78 2.73
C TYR A 132 0.65 11.75 1.66
N GLY A 133 0.37 12.12 0.39
CA GLY A 133 0.67 11.33 -0.79
C GLY A 133 -0.51 10.50 -1.32
N ASN A 134 -1.64 10.46 -0.59
CA ASN A 134 -2.85 9.78 -1.05
C ASN A 134 -3.70 10.66 -1.98
N GLU A 135 -3.48 11.97 -2.01
CA GLU A 135 -4.19 12.95 -2.83
C GLU A 135 -3.83 12.89 -4.31
N TYR A 136 -2.67 12.37 -4.67
CA TYR A 136 -2.15 12.50 -6.04
C TYR A 136 -3.02 11.88 -7.12
N PRO A 137 -3.61 10.68 -6.99
CA PRO A 137 -4.53 10.15 -7.99
C PRO A 137 -5.76 11.05 -8.19
N PHE A 138 -6.29 11.61 -7.09
CA PHE A 138 -7.42 12.54 -7.14
C PHE A 138 -7.03 13.84 -7.85
N LEU A 139 -5.91 14.45 -7.47
CA LEU A 139 -5.43 15.71 -8.07
C LEU A 139 -5.20 15.53 -9.58
N SER A 140 -4.57 14.42 -9.98
CA SER A 140 -4.37 14.09 -11.39
C SER A 140 -5.71 13.99 -12.13
N TRP A 141 -6.71 13.32 -11.53
CA TRP A 141 -8.01 13.17 -12.15
C TRP A 141 -8.74 14.51 -12.28
N MET A 142 -8.78 15.33 -11.24
CA MET A 142 -9.39 16.67 -11.31
C MET A 142 -8.72 17.55 -12.36
N SER A 143 -7.40 17.51 -12.44
CA SER A 143 -6.65 18.24 -13.46
C SER A 143 -6.99 17.78 -14.87
N GLN A 144 -7.16 16.48 -15.12
CA GLN A 144 -7.60 15.95 -16.41
C GLN A 144 -9.03 16.39 -16.78
N LEU A 145 -9.90 16.59 -15.77
CA LEU A 145 -11.25 17.13 -15.96
C LEU A 145 -11.26 18.66 -16.14
N GLY A 146 -10.11 19.33 -15.98
CA GLY A 146 -10.03 20.78 -15.99
C GLY A 146 -10.63 21.46 -14.77
N LEU A 147 -10.76 20.74 -13.65
CA LEU A 147 -11.31 21.23 -12.39
C LEU A 147 -10.19 21.66 -11.45
N ALA A 148 -10.16 22.94 -11.08
CA ALA A 148 -9.29 23.45 -10.04
C ALA A 148 -9.65 22.81 -8.69
N THR A 149 -8.65 22.65 -7.81
CA THR A 149 -8.83 22.00 -6.49
C THR A 149 -8.60 22.95 -5.32
N ASP A 150 -8.66 24.27 -5.60
CA ASP A 150 -8.43 25.35 -4.65
C ASP A 150 -9.72 25.99 -4.11
N GLY A 151 -10.88 25.46 -4.50
CA GLY A 151 -12.21 25.98 -4.11
C GLY A 151 -12.65 27.18 -4.95
N SER A 152 -11.97 27.52 -6.03
CA SER A 152 -12.43 28.55 -6.98
C SER A 152 -13.72 28.13 -7.69
N ALA A 153 -14.49 29.11 -8.16
CA ALA A 153 -15.76 28.87 -8.86
C ALA A 153 -15.55 27.99 -10.10
N GLY A 154 -16.38 26.98 -10.27
CA GLY A 154 -16.26 25.97 -11.32
C GLY A 154 -15.26 24.86 -11.03
N GLY A 155 -14.46 24.97 -9.96
CA GLY A 155 -13.57 23.93 -9.47
C GLY A 155 -14.21 23.08 -8.36
N VAL A 156 -13.40 22.40 -7.58
CA VAL A 156 -13.82 21.62 -6.41
C VAL A 156 -13.19 22.16 -5.14
N THR A 157 -13.93 22.12 -4.03
CA THR A 157 -13.38 22.37 -2.70
C THR A 157 -12.88 21.07 -2.13
N VAL A 158 -11.60 20.96 -1.79
CA VAL A 158 -11.00 19.78 -1.19
C VAL A 158 -11.12 19.85 0.34
N LEU A 159 -11.79 18.86 0.91
CA LEU A 159 -11.89 18.68 2.37
C LEU A 159 -10.87 17.61 2.79
N LYS A 160 -9.95 17.92 3.72
CA LYS A 160 -9.04 16.92 4.26
C LYS A 160 -9.83 15.85 5.01
N GLN A 161 -9.77 14.62 4.50
CA GLN A 161 -10.44 13.45 5.06
C GLN A 161 -9.50 12.70 6.02
N GLY A 162 -10.05 12.28 7.18
CA GLY A 162 -9.38 11.34 8.08
C GLY A 162 -9.60 9.89 7.67
N PHE A 163 -9.51 8.97 8.63
CA PHE A 163 -9.67 7.52 8.37
C PHE A 163 -11.14 7.04 8.42
N ASN A 164 -12.10 7.92 8.74
CA ASN A 164 -13.52 7.60 8.83
C ASN A 164 -14.34 8.23 7.69
N VAL A 165 -15.61 7.88 7.63
CA VAL A 165 -16.56 8.34 6.60
C VAL A 165 -17.48 9.48 7.06
N ASP A 166 -17.24 10.07 8.22
CA ASP A 166 -18.04 11.13 8.81
C ASP A 166 -18.30 12.31 7.87
N PRO A 167 -17.32 12.78 7.05
CA PRO A 167 -17.59 13.89 6.14
C PRO A 167 -18.74 13.62 5.17
N LEU A 168 -18.94 12.38 4.74
CA LEU A 168 -20.05 11.98 3.89
C LEU A 168 -21.36 11.89 4.70
N LEU A 169 -21.32 11.19 5.84
CA LEU A 169 -22.49 10.95 6.69
C LEU A 169 -23.07 12.26 7.24
N GLN A 170 -22.21 13.22 7.58
CA GLN A 170 -22.58 14.54 8.08
C GLN A 170 -22.82 15.55 6.95
N LYS A 171 -22.77 15.13 5.68
CA LYS A 171 -22.98 15.97 4.49
C LYS A 171 -22.03 17.18 4.41
N GLN A 172 -20.83 17.05 4.98
CA GLN A 172 -19.77 18.06 4.88
C GLN A 172 -19.10 17.99 3.52
N ALA A 173 -19.12 16.81 2.87
CA ALA A 173 -18.65 16.57 1.53
C ALA A 173 -19.74 15.85 0.70
N ALA A 174 -19.86 16.21 -0.57
CA ALA A 174 -20.75 15.55 -1.52
C ALA A 174 -20.26 14.13 -1.88
N CYS A 175 -18.95 13.98 -1.96
CA CYS A 175 -18.25 12.71 -2.14
C CYS A 175 -17.07 12.64 -1.21
N ILE A 176 -16.62 11.42 -0.92
CA ILE A 176 -15.37 11.15 -0.20
C ILE A 176 -14.53 10.11 -0.96
N SER A 177 -13.22 10.15 -0.74
CA SER A 177 -12.34 9.06 -1.12
C SER A 177 -12.67 7.81 -0.32
N THR A 178 -12.76 6.68 -1.00
CA THR A 178 -13.03 5.38 -0.40
C THR A 178 -12.24 4.31 -1.12
N MET A 179 -11.95 3.22 -0.41
CA MET A 179 -11.42 2.01 -1.02
C MET A 179 -12.55 1.00 -1.17
N THR A 180 -12.52 0.20 -2.24
CA THR A 180 -13.46 -0.89 -2.48
C THR A 180 -13.52 -1.91 -1.34
N TYR A 181 -12.46 -1.99 -0.55
CA TYR A 181 -12.31 -2.93 0.55
C TYR A 181 -12.55 -2.34 1.94
N ASN A 182 -12.61 -1.00 2.11
CA ASN A 182 -12.66 -0.38 3.43
C ASN A 182 -13.82 0.63 3.56
N GLU A 183 -13.61 1.91 3.26
CA GLU A 183 -14.53 2.99 3.61
C GLU A 183 -15.90 2.86 2.93
N TYR A 184 -15.96 2.28 1.72
CA TYR A 184 -17.24 1.97 1.09
C TYR A 184 -18.12 1.13 2.01
N TRP A 185 -17.55 0.12 2.64
CA TRP A 185 -18.29 -0.74 3.55
C TRP A 185 -18.60 -0.07 4.88
N GLN A 186 -17.78 0.87 5.35
CA GLN A 186 -18.11 1.69 6.52
C GLN A 186 -19.34 2.56 6.23
N VAL A 187 -19.49 3.10 5.01
CA VAL A 187 -20.69 3.85 4.58
C VAL A 187 -21.92 2.95 4.59
N ILE A 188 -21.80 1.72 4.05
CA ILE A 188 -22.89 0.73 4.05
C ILE A 188 -23.27 0.34 5.48
N ASP A 189 -22.30 0.04 6.32
CA ASP A 189 -22.51 -0.35 7.73
C ASP A 189 -23.11 0.79 8.58
N ALA A 190 -22.91 2.05 8.17
CA ALA A 190 -23.58 3.21 8.74
C ALA A 190 -25.06 3.37 8.31
N GLY A 191 -25.58 2.45 7.47
CA GLY A 191 -26.99 2.42 7.09
C GLY A 191 -27.32 3.10 5.75
N ILE A 192 -26.32 3.55 5.01
CA ILE A 192 -26.53 4.09 3.64
C ILE A 192 -26.59 2.89 2.67
N THR A 193 -27.70 2.79 1.91
CA THR A 193 -27.83 1.68 0.94
C THR A 193 -27.10 1.98 -0.37
N PRO A 194 -26.71 0.95 -1.16
CA PRO A 194 -26.04 1.15 -2.44
C PRO A 194 -26.83 2.06 -3.41
N GLU A 195 -28.16 2.04 -3.37
CA GLU A 195 -29.04 2.89 -4.20
C GLU A 195 -28.97 4.38 -3.84
N GLN A 196 -28.51 4.69 -2.62
CA GLN A 196 -28.30 6.05 -2.15
C GLN A 196 -26.90 6.57 -2.49
N LEU A 197 -26.07 5.75 -3.15
CA LEU A 197 -24.70 6.07 -3.51
C LEU A 197 -24.50 6.13 -5.02
N VAL A 198 -23.58 6.98 -5.44
CA VAL A 198 -22.95 6.96 -6.76
C VAL A 198 -21.46 6.77 -6.56
N THR A 199 -20.89 5.74 -7.14
CA THR A 199 -19.47 5.42 -7.00
C THR A 199 -18.73 5.59 -8.33
N PHE A 200 -17.56 6.19 -8.28
CA PHE A 200 -16.66 6.34 -9.41
C PHE A 200 -15.36 5.61 -9.09
N LYS A 201 -15.20 4.39 -9.61
CA LYS A 201 -13.96 3.63 -9.46
C LYS A 201 -12.91 4.21 -10.40
N TYR A 202 -11.73 4.51 -9.87
CA TYR A 202 -10.63 5.06 -10.65
C TYR A 202 -10.23 4.13 -11.80
N GLN A 203 -10.36 2.81 -11.60
CA GLN A 203 -10.13 1.81 -12.63
C GLN A 203 -11.08 2.01 -13.83
N ASP A 204 -12.38 2.21 -13.58
CA ASP A 204 -13.40 2.36 -14.62
C ASP A 204 -13.29 3.74 -15.31
N MET A 205 -12.78 4.73 -14.59
CA MET A 205 -12.55 6.09 -15.11
C MET A 205 -11.24 6.20 -15.91
N GLY A 206 -10.42 5.14 -15.95
CA GLY A 206 -9.16 5.13 -16.68
C GLY A 206 -8.02 5.90 -16.00
N VAL A 207 -8.21 6.34 -14.75
CA VAL A 207 -7.26 7.14 -13.96
C VAL A 207 -6.65 6.35 -12.79
N ALA A 208 -6.81 5.03 -12.79
CA ALA A 208 -6.21 4.17 -11.77
C ALA A 208 -4.68 4.25 -11.81
N THR A 209 -4.09 4.19 -10.62
CA THR A 209 -2.66 4.15 -10.39
C THR A 209 -2.30 2.93 -9.54
N LEU A 210 -1.04 2.51 -9.54
CA LEU A 210 -0.60 1.39 -8.71
C LEU A 210 -0.56 1.77 -7.23
N GLU A 211 -1.16 0.92 -6.39
CA GLU A 211 -1.27 1.04 -4.94
C GLU A 211 -0.38 0.01 -4.24
N ASP A 212 -0.04 0.27 -2.98
CA ASP A 212 0.59 -0.65 -2.02
C ASP A 212 1.77 -1.47 -2.56
N GLY A 213 2.68 -0.80 -3.28
CA GLY A 213 3.98 -1.35 -3.64
C GLY A 213 4.98 -1.25 -2.48
N LEU A 214 6.05 -2.04 -2.57
CA LEU A 214 7.19 -1.99 -1.65
C LEU A 214 8.29 -1.10 -2.22
N TYR A 215 8.74 -0.13 -1.43
CA TYR A 215 9.74 0.87 -1.85
C TYR A 215 10.89 0.94 -0.85
N VAL A 216 12.10 1.10 -1.40
CA VAL A 216 13.33 1.33 -0.65
C VAL A 216 14.08 2.53 -1.22
N LEU A 217 15.09 3.03 -0.51
CA LEU A 217 16.00 4.05 -1.04
C LEU A 217 16.99 3.42 -2.03
N GLU A 218 17.22 4.08 -3.17
CA GLU A 218 18.08 3.60 -4.25
C GLU A 218 19.53 3.37 -3.81
N ASP A 219 20.08 4.25 -2.97
CA ASP A 219 21.44 4.14 -2.44
C ASP A 219 21.63 2.89 -1.56
N LYS A 220 20.59 2.45 -0.85
CA LYS A 220 20.62 1.23 -0.05
C LYS A 220 20.75 -0.04 -0.91
N LEU A 221 20.17 -0.05 -2.11
CA LEU A 221 20.28 -1.19 -3.04
C LEU A 221 21.71 -1.39 -3.57
N ALA A 222 22.57 -0.39 -3.48
CA ALA A 222 23.98 -0.52 -3.83
C ALA A 222 24.77 -1.40 -2.83
N ASP A 223 24.26 -1.58 -1.61
CA ASP A 223 24.82 -2.53 -0.63
C ASP A 223 24.29 -3.94 -0.91
N PRO A 224 25.16 -4.90 -1.30
CA PRO A 224 24.73 -6.27 -1.59
C PRO A 224 24.07 -6.98 -0.41
N ALA A 225 24.46 -6.68 0.84
CA ALA A 225 23.86 -7.27 2.02
C ALA A 225 22.43 -6.76 2.23
N PHE A 226 22.19 -5.47 1.97
CA PHE A 226 20.84 -4.92 1.99
C PHE A 226 19.97 -5.50 0.87
N ALA A 227 20.49 -5.59 -0.36
CA ALA A 227 19.76 -6.17 -1.48
C ALA A 227 19.38 -7.63 -1.22
N GLU A 228 20.29 -8.46 -0.69
CA GLU A 228 20.01 -9.85 -0.30
C GLU A 228 18.90 -9.91 0.78
N ARG A 229 18.97 -9.03 1.77
CA ARG A 229 17.96 -8.92 2.83
C ARG A 229 16.58 -8.58 2.25
N MET A 230 16.50 -7.68 1.25
CA MET A 230 15.26 -7.37 0.55
C MET A 230 14.72 -8.53 -0.29
N VAL A 231 15.59 -9.34 -0.89
CA VAL A 231 15.20 -10.58 -1.59
C VAL A 231 14.50 -11.54 -0.62
N LYS A 232 15.09 -11.78 0.55
CA LYS A 232 14.52 -12.62 1.61
C LYS A 232 13.19 -12.05 2.11
N PHE A 233 13.15 -10.74 2.37
CA PHE A 233 11.94 -10.05 2.83
C PHE A 233 10.79 -10.15 1.82
N VAL A 234 11.02 -9.89 0.54
CA VAL A 234 10.00 -9.99 -0.51
C VAL A 234 9.52 -11.44 -0.66
N ARG A 235 10.43 -12.42 -0.64
CA ARG A 235 10.07 -13.84 -0.73
C ARG A 235 9.14 -14.25 0.41
N ALA A 236 9.49 -13.92 1.64
CA ALA A 236 8.68 -14.22 2.84
C ALA A 236 7.33 -13.48 2.80
N SER A 237 7.33 -12.20 2.42
CA SER A 237 6.12 -11.40 2.28
C SER A 237 5.14 -12.01 1.27
N MET A 238 5.63 -12.46 0.12
CA MET A 238 4.78 -13.08 -0.90
C MET A 238 4.25 -14.45 -0.50
N LYS A 239 4.99 -15.22 0.35
CA LYS A 239 4.42 -16.42 0.99
C LYS A 239 3.24 -16.05 1.89
N GLY A 240 3.37 -14.98 2.68
CA GLY A 240 2.30 -14.46 3.54
C GLY A 240 1.08 -14.01 2.73
N TRP A 241 1.27 -13.30 1.62
CA TRP A 241 0.19 -12.90 0.73
C TRP A 241 -0.56 -14.09 0.13
N LYS A 242 0.15 -15.10 -0.38
CA LYS A 242 -0.46 -16.32 -0.89
C LYS A 242 -1.26 -17.06 0.17
N TYR A 243 -0.75 -17.10 1.41
CA TYR A 243 -1.48 -17.71 2.52
C TYR A 243 -2.74 -16.92 2.86
N ALA A 244 -2.66 -15.59 2.91
CA ALA A 244 -3.77 -14.70 3.23
C ALA A 244 -4.91 -14.83 2.19
N GLU A 245 -4.58 -14.91 0.90
CA GLU A 245 -5.54 -15.13 -0.18
C GLU A 245 -6.26 -16.49 -0.06
N ALA A 246 -5.52 -17.52 0.31
CA ALA A 246 -6.07 -18.88 0.47
C ALA A 246 -6.85 -19.07 1.79
N ASN A 247 -6.58 -18.25 2.81
CA ASN A 247 -7.15 -18.37 4.17
C ASN A 247 -7.63 -17.00 4.68
N PRO A 248 -8.58 -16.34 4.00
CA PRO A 248 -8.91 -14.93 4.26
C PRO A 248 -9.46 -14.69 5.68
N ASP A 249 -10.24 -15.61 6.23
CA ASP A 249 -10.78 -15.49 7.59
C ASP A 249 -9.68 -15.52 8.65
N GLU A 250 -8.73 -16.45 8.52
CA GLU A 250 -7.60 -16.57 9.45
C GLU A 250 -6.67 -15.33 9.29
N ALA A 251 -6.41 -14.90 8.07
CA ALA A 251 -5.60 -13.72 7.80
C ALA A 251 -6.21 -12.46 8.46
N ALA A 252 -7.53 -12.30 8.38
CA ALA A 252 -8.24 -11.20 9.04
C ALA A 252 -8.08 -11.25 10.57
N MET A 253 -8.13 -12.45 11.17
CA MET A 253 -7.92 -12.61 12.62
C MET A 253 -6.49 -12.31 13.04
N ILE A 254 -5.50 -12.75 12.26
CA ILE A 254 -4.08 -12.40 12.51
C ILE A 254 -3.88 -10.87 12.49
N VAL A 255 -4.54 -10.17 11.56
CA VAL A 255 -4.49 -8.70 11.52
C VAL A 255 -5.11 -8.09 12.76
N LEU A 256 -6.27 -8.58 13.19
CA LEU A 256 -6.94 -8.10 14.41
C LEU A 256 -6.08 -8.27 15.67
N ASP A 257 -5.38 -9.39 15.80
CA ASP A 257 -4.46 -9.64 16.91
C ASP A 257 -3.31 -8.62 16.97
N ASN A 258 -3.03 -7.95 15.85
CA ASN A 258 -2.02 -6.90 15.73
C ASN A 258 -2.61 -5.47 15.77
N ASP A 259 -3.93 -5.30 15.80
CA ASP A 259 -4.55 -3.97 15.94
C ASP A 259 -4.48 -3.47 17.38
N THR A 260 -3.62 -2.51 17.63
CA THR A 260 -3.46 -1.88 18.96
C THR A 260 -4.44 -0.72 19.19
N THR A 261 -5.20 -0.33 18.16
CA THR A 261 -6.13 0.82 18.23
C THR A 261 -7.51 0.42 18.74
N GLY A 262 -7.90 -0.85 18.56
CA GLY A 262 -9.25 -1.34 18.83
C GLY A 262 -10.32 -0.77 17.90
N ALA A 263 -9.90 -0.14 16.79
CA ALA A 263 -10.81 0.45 15.81
C ALA A 263 -11.37 -0.59 14.83
N GLN A 264 -10.71 -1.73 14.70
CA GLN A 264 -11.08 -2.77 13.74
C GLN A 264 -12.08 -3.76 14.36
N THR A 265 -12.97 -4.29 13.53
CA THR A 265 -13.91 -5.35 13.92
C THR A 265 -13.71 -6.60 13.08
N GLU A 266 -13.99 -7.78 13.64
CA GLU A 266 -13.85 -9.06 12.94
C GLU A 266 -14.66 -9.08 11.63
N VAL A 267 -15.92 -8.66 11.68
CA VAL A 267 -16.82 -8.67 10.50
C VAL A 267 -16.25 -7.78 9.38
N HIS A 268 -15.77 -6.58 9.74
CA HIS A 268 -15.22 -5.66 8.76
C HIS A 268 -13.90 -6.17 8.18
N GLN A 269 -13.00 -6.70 9.02
CA GLN A 269 -11.70 -7.20 8.56
C GLN A 269 -11.82 -8.46 7.69
N LYS A 270 -12.73 -9.37 7.98
CA LYS A 270 -13.01 -10.53 7.10
C LYS A 270 -13.55 -10.09 5.73
N ARG A 271 -14.47 -9.13 5.73
CA ARG A 271 -14.97 -8.53 4.49
C ARG A 271 -13.83 -7.85 3.71
N MET A 272 -13.03 -7.03 4.40
CA MET A 272 -11.89 -6.34 3.82
C MET A 272 -10.89 -7.32 3.20
N MET A 273 -10.54 -8.39 3.90
CA MET A 273 -9.61 -9.40 3.36
C MET A 273 -10.14 -10.04 2.07
N GLY A 274 -11.45 -10.34 2.02
CA GLY A 274 -12.09 -10.87 0.81
C GLY A 274 -12.06 -9.91 -0.38
N GLU A 275 -12.15 -8.61 -0.14
CA GLU A 275 -12.04 -7.58 -1.19
C GLU A 275 -10.57 -7.33 -1.58
N VAL A 276 -9.66 -7.30 -0.62
CA VAL A 276 -8.20 -7.15 -0.86
C VAL A 276 -7.68 -8.31 -1.71
N ALA A 277 -8.12 -9.54 -1.43
CA ALA A 277 -7.75 -10.71 -2.22
C ALA A 277 -8.10 -10.58 -3.72
N LYS A 278 -9.10 -9.77 -4.09
CA LYS A 278 -9.42 -9.48 -5.49
C LYS A 278 -8.40 -8.55 -6.15
N LEU A 279 -7.78 -7.66 -5.36
CA LEU A 279 -6.79 -6.68 -5.84
C LEU A 279 -5.39 -7.28 -5.95
N THR A 280 -5.10 -8.31 -5.14
CA THR A 280 -3.84 -9.05 -5.18
C THR A 280 -3.91 -10.31 -6.06
N ALA A 281 -5.12 -10.73 -6.46
CA ALA A 281 -5.35 -11.94 -7.24
C ALA A 281 -4.50 -11.98 -8.51
N GLY A 282 -3.74 -13.08 -8.66
CA GLY A 282 -2.86 -13.29 -9.81
C GLY A 282 -1.52 -12.56 -9.74
N SER A 283 -1.29 -11.69 -8.74
CA SER A 283 0.02 -11.12 -8.50
C SER A 283 0.95 -12.17 -7.87
N ASN A 284 2.18 -12.19 -8.35
CA ASN A 284 3.27 -12.91 -7.68
C ASN A 284 4.22 -11.94 -6.96
N GLY A 285 3.93 -10.64 -6.98
CA GLY A 285 4.77 -9.58 -6.42
C GLY A 285 5.70 -8.91 -7.44
N ALA A 286 5.80 -9.41 -8.67
CA ALA A 286 6.52 -8.72 -9.73
C ALA A 286 5.73 -7.50 -10.22
N LEU A 287 6.44 -6.41 -10.52
CA LEU A 287 5.82 -5.21 -11.07
C LEU A 287 5.42 -5.44 -12.54
N ASP A 288 4.16 -5.15 -12.86
CA ASP A 288 3.74 -4.95 -14.25
C ASP A 288 4.22 -3.58 -14.74
N VAL A 289 5.24 -3.59 -15.59
CA VAL A 289 5.85 -2.36 -16.12
C VAL A 289 4.85 -1.55 -16.94
N ALA A 290 3.93 -2.18 -17.68
CA ALA A 290 2.91 -1.46 -18.44
C ALA A 290 1.93 -0.73 -17.50
N ALA A 291 1.56 -1.32 -16.36
CA ALA A 291 0.75 -0.66 -15.35
C ALA A 291 1.50 0.49 -14.66
N ALA A 292 2.82 0.34 -14.45
CA ALA A 292 3.66 1.41 -13.93
C ALA A 292 3.76 2.58 -14.92
N GLU A 293 3.99 2.32 -16.20
CA GLU A 293 4.03 3.33 -17.25
C GLU A 293 2.67 4.04 -17.41
N LYS A 294 1.55 3.31 -17.27
CA LYS A 294 0.21 3.89 -17.24
C LYS A 294 0.04 4.82 -16.04
N THR A 295 0.54 4.43 -14.86
CA THR A 295 0.55 5.29 -13.66
C THR A 295 1.31 6.59 -13.93
N VAL A 296 2.51 6.49 -14.51
CA VAL A 296 3.32 7.67 -14.91
C VAL A 296 2.53 8.57 -15.86
N ALA A 297 1.93 8.00 -16.91
CA ALA A 297 1.14 8.74 -17.89
C ALA A 297 -0.06 9.46 -17.23
N THR A 298 -0.74 8.78 -16.29
CA THR A 298 -1.85 9.37 -15.53
C THR A 298 -1.39 10.58 -14.72
N LEU A 299 -0.24 10.50 -14.05
CA LEU A 299 0.28 11.59 -13.21
C LEU A 299 0.83 12.76 -14.01
N MET A 300 1.31 12.52 -15.23
CA MET A 300 1.80 13.56 -16.17
C MET A 300 0.67 14.24 -16.94
N ALA A 301 -0.53 13.64 -16.99
CA ALA A 301 -1.67 14.13 -17.76
C ALA A 301 -2.39 15.34 -17.13
N GLY A 302 -1.85 15.95 -16.11
CA GLY A 302 -2.48 16.97 -15.28
C GLY A 302 -2.37 18.40 -15.84
N GLY A 303 -2.82 18.69 -17.05
CA GLY A 303 -2.97 20.08 -17.55
C GLY A 303 -1.77 20.99 -17.27
N SER A 304 -2.01 22.12 -16.58
CA SER A 304 -0.96 23.08 -16.19
C SER A 304 -0.26 22.74 -14.87
N ASP A 305 -0.79 21.78 -14.09
CA ASP A 305 -0.26 21.40 -12.76
C ASP A 305 -0.27 19.86 -12.59
N PRO A 306 0.58 19.14 -13.35
CA PRO A 306 0.68 17.69 -13.22
C PRO A 306 1.35 17.31 -11.91
N VAL A 307 1.05 16.11 -11.39
CA VAL A 307 1.65 15.58 -10.15
C VAL A 307 3.16 15.36 -10.32
N ILE A 308 3.58 14.92 -11.50
CA ILE A 308 4.98 14.83 -11.91
C ILE A 308 5.15 15.48 -13.29
N THR A 309 6.28 16.14 -13.50
CA THR A 309 6.57 16.92 -14.72
C THR A 309 7.41 16.15 -15.73
N ALA A 310 8.07 15.09 -15.32
CA ALA A 310 8.93 14.25 -16.15
C ALA A 310 8.74 12.76 -15.85
N ALA A 311 8.95 11.92 -16.86
CA ALA A 311 8.99 10.48 -16.68
C ALA A 311 10.17 10.10 -15.76
N PRO A 312 9.93 9.33 -14.69
CA PRO A 312 10.97 9.00 -13.72
C PRO A 312 11.97 8.01 -14.33
N THR A 313 13.24 8.14 -13.93
CA THR A 313 14.27 7.15 -14.24
C THR A 313 14.63 6.37 -12.96
N GLY A 314 14.85 5.05 -13.06
CA GLY A 314 15.26 4.22 -11.93
C GLY A 314 14.19 4.08 -10.83
N ALA A 315 12.91 4.35 -11.12
CA ALA A 315 11.83 4.32 -10.13
C ALA A 315 11.39 2.89 -9.74
N TRP A 316 11.85 1.89 -10.45
CA TRP A 316 11.59 0.47 -10.17
C TRP A 316 12.72 -0.42 -10.65
N THR A 317 12.81 -1.63 -10.08
CA THR A 317 13.75 -2.67 -10.47
C THR A 317 13.12 -4.04 -10.30
N SER A 318 13.41 -4.97 -11.22
CA SER A 318 13.06 -6.38 -11.07
C SER A 318 14.13 -7.19 -10.34
N ALA A 319 15.31 -6.61 -10.08
CA ALA A 319 16.46 -7.34 -9.55
C ALA A 319 16.16 -8.09 -8.22
N ILE A 320 15.26 -7.53 -7.40
CA ILE A 320 14.84 -8.17 -6.15
C ILE A 320 13.81 -9.27 -6.41
N THR A 321 12.77 -9.01 -7.21
CA THR A 321 11.72 -9.99 -7.51
C THR A 321 12.24 -11.15 -8.37
N ASP A 322 13.18 -10.91 -9.29
CA ASP A 322 13.80 -11.95 -10.11
C ASP A 322 14.51 -13.04 -9.27
N LEU A 323 15.01 -12.67 -8.09
CA LEU A 323 15.63 -13.59 -7.13
C LEU A 323 14.66 -14.10 -6.06
N ALA A 324 13.71 -13.28 -5.64
CA ALA A 324 12.77 -13.64 -4.58
C ALA A 324 11.69 -14.63 -5.01
N LEU A 325 11.32 -14.63 -6.29
CA LEU A 325 10.18 -15.37 -6.84
C LEU A 325 10.58 -16.62 -7.65
N GLN A 326 11.81 -17.08 -7.49
CA GLN A 326 12.33 -18.29 -8.14
C GLN A 326 11.77 -19.56 -7.52
#